data_6566735a1290c5602a5dae928174cdf4
#
_entry.id   6566735a1290c5602a5dae928174cdf4
#
_cell.length_a   1.000
_cell.length_b   1.000
_cell.length_c   1.000
_cell.angle_alpha   90.00
_cell.angle_beta   90.00
_cell.angle_gamma   90.00
#
_symmetry.space_group_name_H-M   'P 1'
#
loop_
_entity.id
_entity.type
_entity.pdbx_description
1 polymer ?
#
loop_
_entity_poly.entity_id
_entity_poly.type
_entity_poly.pdbx_seq_one_letter_code
_entity_poly.pdbx_strand_id
1 'polypeptide(L)'
;MCSSDLTIEFAIDPSLPVPGVAVGFSDTTGLTVASAGSVNDGVTLRMDSEGQGQATLLFRRLPLLKGRYSVTCFLTTEDGVHPYDQVEQCLQLEVTQHGLEQGVVTLPHEWQV
;
A
#
# COMPACT_ATOMS: atom_id res chain seq x y z
N MET A 1 6.31 -18.35 -0.73
CA MET A 1 5.66 -17.05 -0.68
C MET A 1 6.09 -16.19 -1.82
N CYS A 2 5.16 -15.57 -2.50
CA CYS A 2 5.45 -14.72 -3.65
C CYS A 2 5.70 -13.31 -3.20
N SER A 3 6.64 -12.64 -3.85
CA SER A 3 6.74 -11.18 -3.77
C SER A 3 5.70 -10.57 -4.70
N SER A 4 5.23 -9.39 -4.35
CA SER A 4 4.29 -8.62 -5.16
C SER A 4 4.78 -7.19 -5.26
N ASP A 5 4.46 -6.54 -6.35
CA ASP A 5 4.73 -5.12 -6.49
C ASP A 5 3.46 -4.37 -6.93
N LEU A 6 3.44 -3.10 -6.60
CA LEU A 6 2.38 -2.19 -6.98
C LEU A 6 3.02 -0.88 -7.41
N THR A 7 2.78 -0.47 -8.64
CA THR A 7 3.28 0.80 -9.16
C THR A 7 2.14 1.81 -9.22
N ILE A 8 2.38 2.97 -8.62
CA ILE A 8 1.46 4.09 -8.63
C ILE A 8 2.07 5.19 -9.48
N GLU A 9 1.37 5.55 -10.55
CA GLU A 9 1.73 6.69 -11.39
C GLU A 9 0.87 7.89 -10.99
N PHE A 10 1.49 9.06 -10.94
CA PHE A 10 0.76 10.28 -10.57
C PHE A 10 1.15 11.46 -11.44
N ALA A 11 0.25 12.45 -11.49
CA ALA A 11 0.49 13.73 -12.14
C ALA A 11 -0.17 14.82 -11.29
N ILE A 12 0.60 15.83 -10.93
CA ILE A 12 0.10 17.00 -10.19
C ILE A 12 0.62 18.28 -10.82
N ASP A 13 0.10 19.42 -10.37
CA ASP A 13 0.64 20.72 -10.74
C ASP A 13 2.12 20.79 -10.33
N PRO A 14 3.04 21.04 -11.28
CA PRO A 14 4.47 21.04 -10.97
C PRO A 14 4.92 22.16 -10.02
N SER A 15 4.07 23.16 -9.77
CA SER A 15 4.34 24.20 -8.78
C SER A 15 4.13 23.74 -7.34
N LEU A 16 3.46 22.61 -7.15
CA LEU A 16 3.24 22.04 -5.83
C LEU A 16 4.45 21.23 -5.36
N PRO A 17 4.62 21.09 -4.04
CA PRO A 17 5.64 20.17 -3.52
C PRO A 17 5.42 18.74 -4.01
N VAL A 18 6.48 17.94 -4.01
CA VAL A 18 6.39 16.52 -4.37
C VAL A 18 5.43 15.81 -3.43
N PRO A 19 4.42 15.09 -3.96
CA PRO A 19 3.41 14.47 -3.13
C PRO A 19 3.90 13.20 -2.45
N GLY A 20 3.11 12.71 -1.49
CA GLY A 20 3.24 11.36 -0.98
C GLY A 20 2.25 10.42 -1.65
N VAL A 21 2.52 9.13 -1.59
CA VAL A 21 1.58 8.08 -2.00
C VAL A 21 1.39 7.11 -0.84
N ALA A 22 0.20 6.54 -0.76
CA ALA A 22 -0.13 5.55 0.25
C ALA A 22 -1.08 4.52 -0.32
N VAL A 23 -1.10 3.34 0.30
CA VAL A 23 -2.03 2.28 -0.04
C VAL A 23 -2.65 1.75 1.25
N GLY A 24 -3.93 1.40 1.17
CA GLY A 24 -4.64 0.71 2.24
C GLY A 24 -5.19 -0.60 1.74
N PHE A 25 -5.05 -1.65 2.55
CA PHE A 25 -5.63 -2.96 2.28
C PHE A 25 -6.85 -3.12 3.17
N SER A 26 -7.99 -3.46 2.56
CA SER A 26 -9.24 -3.68 3.28
C SER A 26 -9.74 -5.09 3.03
N ASP A 27 -10.34 -5.70 4.04
CA ASP A 27 -10.98 -7.01 3.90
C ASP A 27 -12.36 -6.88 3.23
N THR A 28 -13.08 -7.98 3.11
CA THR A 28 -14.39 -8.00 2.47
C THR A 28 -15.47 -7.25 3.26
N THR A 29 -15.22 -6.94 4.52
CA THR A 29 -16.14 -6.15 5.34
C THR A 29 -15.90 -4.66 5.25
N GLY A 30 -14.84 -4.25 4.54
CA GLY A 30 -14.44 -2.85 4.43
C GLY A 30 -13.50 -2.38 5.54
N LEU A 31 -13.08 -3.28 6.42
CA LEU A 31 -12.11 -2.94 7.47
C LEU A 31 -10.73 -2.81 6.88
N THR A 32 -10.07 -1.69 7.11
CA THR A 32 -8.66 -1.51 6.73
C THR A 32 -7.79 -2.37 7.65
N VAL A 33 -7.09 -3.32 7.08
CA VAL A 33 -6.29 -4.29 7.83
C VAL A 33 -4.80 -3.98 7.79
N ALA A 34 -4.34 -3.21 6.82
CA ALA A 34 -2.94 -2.83 6.70
C ALA A 34 -2.82 -1.61 5.79
N SER A 35 -1.73 -0.87 5.94
CA SER A 35 -1.43 0.26 5.08
C SER A 35 0.07 0.46 4.97
N ALA A 36 0.48 1.18 3.93
CA ALA A 36 1.85 1.63 3.75
C ALA A 36 1.81 3.02 3.12
N GLY A 37 2.75 3.88 3.47
CA GLY A 37 2.81 5.23 2.95
C GLY A 37 4.22 5.74 2.84
N SER A 38 4.53 6.44 1.75
CA SER A 38 5.87 6.96 1.51
C SER A 38 6.30 7.97 2.57
N VAL A 39 5.41 8.88 2.94
CA VAL A 39 5.72 9.91 3.94
C VAL A 39 5.98 9.26 5.31
N ASN A 40 5.13 8.33 5.70
CA ASN A 40 5.29 7.62 6.97
C ASN A 40 6.64 6.87 7.03
N ASP A 41 7.09 6.35 5.91
CA ASP A 41 8.35 5.59 5.81
C ASP A 41 9.57 6.48 5.54
N GLY A 42 9.38 7.80 5.50
CA GLY A 42 10.48 8.74 5.27
C GLY A 42 11.02 8.73 3.86
N VAL A 43 10.23 8.29 2.89
CA VAL A 43 10.62 8.22 1.49
C VAL A 43 10.14 9.45 0.75
N THR A 44 11.06 10.15 0.10
CA THR A 44 10.72 11.29 -0.76
C THR A 44 10.64 10.79 -2.20
N LEU A 45 9.51 11.02 -2.83
CA LEU A 45 9.29 10.64 -4.21
C LEU A 45 9.99 11.63 -5.15
N ARG A 46 10.05 11.27 -6.43
CA ARG A 46 10.57 12.12 -7.48
C ARG A 46 9.47 12.43 -8.47
N MET A 47 9.49 13.64 -9.01
CA MET A 47 8.64 14.00 -10.13
C MET A 47 9.45 14.83 -11.13
N ASP A 48 9.02 14.80 -12.38
CA ASP A 48 9.66 15.58 -13.43
C ASP A 48 9.16 17.05 -13.43
N SER A 49 9.65 17.84 -14.39
CA SER A 49 9.29 19.26 -14.49
C SER A 49 7.82 19.49 -14.83
N GLU A 50 7.11 18.46 -15.26
CA GLU A 50 5.68 18.52 -15.59
C GLU A 50 4.80 18.02 -14.45
N GLY A 51 5.38 17.64 -13.32
CA GLY A 51 4.66 17.15 -12.17
C GLY A 51 4.27 15.68 -12.25
N GLN A 52 4.92 14.92 -13.12
CA GLN A 52 4.66 13.49 -13.30
C GLN A 52 5.69 12.66 -12.56
N GLY A 53 5.25 11.59 -11.96
CA GLY A 53 6.12 10.66 -11.26
C GLY A 53 5.49 9.31 -11.06
N GLN A 54 6.25 8.42 -10.47
CA GLN A 54 5.76 7.10 -10.09
C GLN A 54 6.50 6.59 -8.85
N ALA A 55 5.84 5.70 -8.15
CA ALA A 55 6.41 4.99 -7.03
C ALA A 55 6.03 3.51 -7.12
N THR A 56 6.97 2.65 -6.82
CA THR A 56 6.73 1.21 -6.77
C THR A 56 6.90 0.73 -5.35
N LEU A 57 5.86 0.07 -4.83
CA LEU A 57 5.89 -0.62 -3.55
C LEU A 57 6.18 -2.09 -3.82
N LEU A 58 7.24 -2.59 -3.22
CA LEU A 58 7.62 -3.99 -3.31
C LEU A 58 7.30 -4.67 -1.99
N PHE A 59 6.45 -5.66 -2.05
CA PHE A 59 6.15 -6.52 -0.90
C PHE A 59 6.86 -7.85 -1.11
N ARG A 60 8.01 -8.02 -0.47
CA ARG A 60 8.77 -9.29 -0.56
C ARG A 60 7.98 -10.42 0.08
N ARG A 61 7.17 -10.07 1.08
CA ARG A 61 6.36 -11.02 1.81
C ARG A 61 5.15 -10.29 2.40
N LEU A 62 3.98 -10.56 1.85
CA LEU A 62 2.74 -10.03 2.40
C LEU A 62 2.37 -10.82 3.66
N PRO A 63 2.27 -10.16 4.83
CA PRO A 63 1.92 -10.85 6.07
C PRO A 63 0.41 -11.07 6.22
N LEU A 64 -0.32 -11.11 5.12
CA LEU A 64 -1.77 -11.33 5.12
C LEU A 64 -2.07 -12.81 4.98
N LEU A 65 -3.03 -13.27 5.77
CA LEU A 65 -3.53 -14.63 5.68
C LEU A 65 -4.54 -14.74 4.54
N LYS A 66 -4.95 -15.97 4.21
CA LYS A 66 -5.84 -16.22 3.08
C LYS A 66 -7.09 -15.36 3.15
N GLY A 67 -7.51 -14.86 2.02
CA GLY A 67 -8.71 -14.04 1.90
C GLY A 67 -8.67 -13.15 0.68
N ARG A 68 -9.70 -12.36 0.54
CA ARG A 68 -9.80 -11.35 -0.50
C ARG A 68 -9.64 -9.98 0.12
N TYR A 69 -8.83 -9.16 -0.53
CA TYR A 69 -8.54 -7.82 -0.07
C TYR A 69 -8.69 -6.84 -1.21
N SER A 70 -9.17 -5.65 -0.87
CA SER A 70 -9.20 -4.53 -1.81
C SER A 70 -8.06 -3.56 -1.47
N VAL A 71 -7.46 -2.97 -2.48
CA VAL A 71 -6.40 -1.99 -2.32
C VAL A 71 -6.95 -0.63 -2.71
N THR A 72 -6.82 0.35 -1.82
CA THR A 72 -7.12 1.75 -2.09
C THR A 72 -5.82 2.52 -2.18
N CYS A 73 -5.66 3.32 -3.22
CA CYS A 73 -4.46 4.12 -3.44
C CYS A 73 -4.77 5.58 -3.15
N PHE A 74 -3.83 6.26 -2.48
CA PHE A 74 -3.97 7.67 -2.13
C PHE A 74 -2.79 8.46 -2.68
N LEU A 75 -3.08 9.64 -3.19
CA LEU A 75 -2.09 10.67 -3.48
C LEU A 75 -2.27 11.75 -2.43
N THR A 76 -1.21 12.06 -1.69
CA THR A 76 -1.31 12.94 -0.52
C THR A 76 -0.43 14.17 -0.67
N THR A 77 -0.66 15.16 0.21
CA THR A 77 0.27 16.27 0.39
C THR A 77 1.64 15.76 0.84
N GLU A 78 2.65 16.60 0.76
CA GLU A 78 4.04 16.27 1.12
C GLU A 78 4.21 15.85 2.58
N ASP A 79 3.27 16.21 3.44
CA ASP A 79 3.26 15.80 4.85
C ASP A 79 2.44 14.53 5.10
N GLY A 80 1.77 14.01 4.06
CA GLY A 80 0.97 12.80 4.16
C GLY A 80 -0.37 12.97 4.87
N VAL A 81 -0.74 14.20 5.24
CA VAL A 81 -1.93 14.44 6.08
C VAL A 81 -3.20 14.57 5.26
N HIS A 82 -3.12 15.25 4.11
CA HIS A 82 -4.29 15.51 3.30
C HIS A 82 -4.24 14.75 1.98
N PRO A 83 -5.28 14.00 1.62
CA PRO A 83 -5.33 13.36 0.30
C PRO A 83 -5.65 14.40 -0.77
N TYR A 84 -4.87 14.41 -1.84
CA TYR A 84 -5.24 15.12 -3.07
C TYR A 84 -6.26 14.32 -3.87
N ASP A 85 -6.10 12.99 -3.86
CA ASP A 85 -6.92 12.08 -4.65
C ASP A 85 -6.87 10.69 -4.04
N GLN A 86 -7.89 9.89 -4.32
CA GLN A 86 -7.89 8.48 -3.93
C GLN A 86 -8.59 7.66 -5.01
N VAL A 87 -8.10 6.45 -5.21
CA VAL A 87 -8.74 5.45 -6.06
C VAL A 87 -9.10 4.28 -5.16
N GLU A 88 -10.40 4.16 -4.87
CA GLU A 88 -10.92 3.07 -4.04
C GLU A 88 -10.95 1.78 -4.84
N GLN A 89 -10.60 0.68 -4.19
CA GLN A 89 -10.65 -0.66 -4.78
C GLN A 89 -9.98 -0.71 -6.15
N CYS A 90 -8.83 -0.01 -6.28
CA CYS A 90 -8.10 0.03 -7.54
C CYS A 90 -7.52 -1.34 -7.91
N LEU A 91 -7.41 -2.24 -6.97
CA LEU A 91 -6.92 -3.59 -7.16
C LEU A 91 -7.61 -4.51 -6.16
N GLN A 92 -7.91 -5.72 -6.58
CA GLN A 92 -8.34 -6.80 -5.69
C GLN A 92 -7.24 -7.85 -5.62
N LEU A 93 -6.98 -8.30 -4.41
CA LEU A 93 -5.93 -9.26 -4.13
C LEU A 93 -6.55 -10.49 -3.46
N GLU A 94 -6.22 -11.67 -3.98
CA GLU A 94 -6.59 -12.92 -3.35
C GLU A 94 -5.33 -13.57 -2.79
N VAL A 95 -5.32 -13.80 -1.48
CA VAL A 95 -4.19 -14.44 -0.80
C VAL A 95 -4.57 -15.87 -0.49
N THR A 96 -3.70 -16.79 -0.85
CA THR A 96 -3.84 -18.21 -0.52
C THR A 96 -2.74 -18.61 0.46
N GLN A 97 -2.99 -19.66 1.24
CA GLN A 97 -2.00 -20.16 2.19
C GLN A 97 -2.09 -21.68 2.29
N HIS A 98 -0.98 -22.29 2.68
CA HIS A 98 -0.91 -23.73 2.88
C HIS A 98 -1.12 -24.12 4.35
N GLY A 99 -0.94 -23.19 5.28
CA GLY A 99 -1.09 -23.42 6.71
C GLY A 99 -2.53 -23.33 7.18
N LEU A 100 -2.73 -23.55 8.46
CA LEU A 100 -4.05 -23.52 9.11
C LEU A 100 -4.23 -22.30 10.02
N GLU A 101 -3.35 -21.33 9.91
CA GLU A 101 -3.43 -20.10 10.69
C GLU A 101 -4.76 -19.40 10.42
N GLN A 102 -5.33 -18.82 11.47
CA GLN A 102 -6.61 -18.10 11.43
C GLN A 102 -6.38 -16.62 11.60
N GLY A 103 -7.25 -15.81 11.03
CA GLY A 103 -7.21 -14.36 11.16
C GLY A 103 -6.80 -13.65 9.88
N VAL A 104 -6.20 -12.49 10.01
CA VAL A 104 -5.89 -11.60 8.88
C VAL A 104 -4.41 -11.50 8.62
N VAL A 105 -3.59 -11.52 9.66
CA VAL A 105 -2.13 -11.31 9.53
C VAL A 105 -1.37 -12.49 10.09
N THR A 106 -0.17 -12.68 9.53
CA THR A 106 0.78 -13.65 10.06
C THR A 106 1.48 -13.06 11.28
N LEU A 107 1.58 -13.84 12.35
CA LEU A 107 2.36 -13.46 13.52
C LEU A 107 3.72 -14.16 13.45
N PRO A 108 4.81 -13.41 13.23
CA PRO A 108 6.14 -13.99 13.35
C PRO A 108 6.35 -14.48 14.79
N HIS A 109 6.71 -15.74 14.94
CA HIS A 109 6.88 -16.32 16.28
C HIS A 109 7.79 -17.55 16.23
N GLU A 110 8.25 -17.97 17.39
CA GLU A 110 9.02 -19.17 17.58
C GLU A 110 8.45 -19.92 18.78
N TRP A 111 8.57 -21.25 18.74
CA TRP A 111 8.23 -22.12 19.87
C TRP A 111 9.49 -22.54 20.58
N GLN A 112 9.48 -22.49 21.90
CA GLN A 112 10.53 -23.03 22.74
C GLN A 112 9.89 -24.07 23.66
N VAL A 113 10.34 -25.29 23.53
CA VAL A 113 9.80 -26.44 24.29
C VAL A 113 10.88 -27.24 24.97
#